data_6ed24bcc56849b990311b23d9feeab2b
#
_entry.id   6ed24bcc56849b990311b23d9feeab2b
#
_cell.length_a   1.000
_cell.length_b   1.000
_cell.length_c   1.000
_cell.angle_alpha   90.00
_cell.angle_beta   90.00
_cell.angle_gamma   90.00
#
_symmetry.space_group_name_H-M   'P 1'
#
loop_
_entity.id
_entity.type
_entity.pdbx_description
1 polymer ?
#
loop_
_entity_poly.entity_id
_entity_poly.type
_entity_poly.pdbx_seq_one_letter_code
_entity_poly.pdbx_strand_id
1 'polypeptide(L)'
;MEQIRTAVPEQESSFHPRPAAATITDLMQLPPTTVQQHDHAAAAVYLMKHAGTTALMVVDARAGQPTGIITAADIARAIADGKDVNDVWVDAVMTTHPAIIATTSIRDAAEMMTTRHFRHLPVAGEAGLVGVVDITDVCRALIDAGEG
;
A
#
# COMPACT_ATOMS: atom_id res chain seq x y z
N MET A 1 -11.13 51.48 -12.00
CA MET A 1 -10.95 51.00 -11.93
C MET A 1 -10.95 50.08 -11.89
N GLU A 2 -10.99 49.74 -12.03
CA GLU A 2 -10.96 49.04 -12.04
C GLU A 2 -10.39 48.22 -12.23
N GLN A 3 -10.05 48.04 -12.59
CA GLN A 3 -9.59 47.30 -12.87
C GLN A 3 -8.79 46.69 -12.35
N ILE A 4 -8.71 46.91 -11.95
CA ILE A 4 -7.92 46.39 -11.25
C ILE A 4 -8.11 45.21 -10.59
N ARG A 5 -8.93 45.07 -10.10
CA ARG A 5 -9.23 44.03 -9.51
C ARG A 5 -9.31 42.87 -10.04
N THR A 6 -9.64 42.71 -10.97
CA THR A 6 -9.78 41.57 -11.63
C THR A 6 -8.59 40.83 -11.77
N ALA A 7 -7.62 41.44 -12.16
CA ALA A 7 -6.39 40.79 -12.34
C ALA A 7 -5.97 40.06 -11.10
N VAL A 8 -6.33 40.56 -10.02
CA VAL A 8 -5.89 39.98 -8.82
C VAL A 8 -6.35 38.54 -8.62
N PRO A 9 -7.58 38.25 -8.79
CA PRO A 9 -8.00 36.88 -8.63
C PRO A 9 -7.35 35.96 -9.59
N GLU A 10 -7.13 36.42 -10.81
CA GLU A 10 -6.54 35.57 -11.74
C GLU A 10 -5.15 35.27 -11.40
N GLN A 11 -4.47 36.23 -10.90
CA GLN A 11 -3.14 35.99 -10.53
C GLN A 11 -3.07 35.04 -9.43
N GLU A 12 -3.99 35.08 -8.54
CA GLU A 12 -3.98 34.13 -7.52
C GLU A 12 -4.14 32.76 -8.01
N SER A 13 -5.00 32.60 -8.99
CA SER A 13 -5.16 31.35 -9.59
C SER A 13 -3.89 30.84 -10.15
N SER A 14 -3.21 31.65 -10.89
CA SER A 14 -2.00 31.19 -11.51
C SER A 14 -0.91 31.04 -10.52
N PHE A 15 -0.98 31.71 -9.42
CA PHE A 15 0.02 31.64 -8.45
C PHE A 15 -0.34 30.66 -7.36
N HIS A 16 -1.13 29.73 -7.58
CA HIS A 16 -1.41 28.78 -6.59
C HIS A 16 -0.10 28.28 -6.06
N PRO A 17 0.13 28.39 -4.78
CA PRO A 17 1.29 27.75 -4.23
C PRO A 17 1.14 26.29 -4.54
N ARG A 18 2.22 25.68 -4.85
CA ARG A 18 2.15 24.28 -5.07
C ARG A 18 1.55 23.69 -3.85
N PRO A 19 0.65 22.74 -4.00
CA PRO A 19 0.16 22.03 -2.85
C PRO A 19 1.36 21.52 -2.09
N ALA A 20 1.24 21.45 -0.80
CA ALA A 20 2.25 20.82 -0.01
C ALA A 20 2.59 19.49 -0.64
N ALA A 21 3.83 19.10 -0.58
CA ALA A 21 4.24 17.85 -1.16
C ALA A 21 3.34 16.75 -0.62
N ALA A 22 2.98 15.82 -1.46
CA ALA A 22 2.14 14.72 -1.06
C ALA A 22 2.82 13.93 0.05
N THR A 23 2.03 13.38 0.95
CA THR A 23 2.51 12.54 2.04
C THR A 23 2.01 11.13 1.83
N ILE A 24 2.53 10.23 2.61
CA ILE A 24 2.04 8.84 2.57
C ILE A 24 0.53 8.81 2.82
N THR A 25 0.03 9.63 3.75
CA THR A 25 -1.40 9.67 4.02
C THR A 25 -2.19 10.07 2.79
N ASP A 26 -1.66 11.00 1.99
CA ASP A 26 -2.35 11.42 0.78
C ASP A 26 -2.38 10.35 -0.29
N LEU A 27 -1.38 9.48 -0.31
CA LEU A 27 -1.28 8.46 -1.35
C LEU A 27 -1.95 7.15 -0.97
N MET A 28 -2.06 6.86 0.32
CA MET A 28 -2.51 5.54 0.70
C MET A 28 -3.98 5.36 0.39
N GLN A 29 -4.33 4.12 0.10
CA GLN A 29 -5.70 3.73 -0.09
C GLN A 29 -6.14 2.97 1.14
N LEU A 30 -7.45 2.91 1.36
CA LEU A 30 -7.97 2.16 2.49
C LEU A 30 -7.51 0.71 2.38
N PRO A 31 -7.35 0.05 3.52
CA PRO A 31 -6.87 -1.33 3.48
C PRO A 31 -7.81 -2.18 2.67
N PRO A 32 -7.27 -3.02 1.80
CA PRO A 32 -8.10 -3.98 1.09
C PRO A 32 -8.47 -5.08 2.05
N THR A 33 -9.16 -6.09 1.54
CA THR A 33 -9.44 -7.29 2.30
C THR A 33 -8.13 -7.85 2.85
N THR A 34 -8.12 -8.20 4.12
CA THR A 34 -6.94 -8.75 4.76
C THR A 34 -7.21 -10.20 5.16
N VAL A 35 -6.13 -10.90 5.47
CA VAL A 35 -6.22 -12.26 5.99
C VAL A 35 -5.28 -12.32 7.19
N GLN A 36 -5.58 -13.18 8.15
CA GLN A 36 -4.76 -13.29 9.34
C GLN A 36 -3.63 -14.29 9.09
N GLN A 37 -2.51 -14.04 9.74
CA GLN A 37 -1.32 -14.88 9.51
C GLN A 37 -1.54 -16.33 9.92
N HIS A 38 -2.42 -16.59 10.85
CA HIS A 38 -2.71 -17.94 11.30
C HIS A 38 -3.99 -18.51 10.72
N ASP A 39 -4.47 -17.94 9.62
CA ASP A 39 -5.50 -18.59 8.83
C ASP A 39 -4.83 -19.59 7.91
N HIS A 40 -5.59 -20.56 7.43
CA HIS A 40 -5.08 -21.48 6.42
C HIS A 40 -4.97 -20.76 5.07
N ALA A 41 -4.05 -21.20 4.25
CA ALA A 41 -3.88 -20.60 2.93
C ALA A 41 -5.15 -20.68 2.09
N ALA A 42 -5.97 -21.69 2.31
CA ALA A 42 -7.25 -21.81 1.60
C ALA A 42 -8.16 -20.61 1.87
N ALA A 43 -8.10 -20.04 3.09
CA ALA A 43 -8.88 -18.85 3.39
C ALA A 43 -8.43 -17.67 2.54
N ALA A 44 -7.12 -17.55 2.30
CA ALA A 44 -6.62 -16.49 1.44
C ALA A 44 -7.11 -16.65 0.01
N VAL A 45 -7.13 -17.88 -0.49
CA VAL A 45 -7.63 -18.15 -1.84
C VAL A 45 -9.10 -17.72 -1.94
N TYR A 46 -9.89 -18.07 -0.96
CA TYR A 46 -11.30 -17.71 -0.93
C TYR A 46 -11.47 -16.19 -0.95
N LEU A 47 -10.71 -15.49 -0.12
CA LEU A 47 -10.81 -14.04 -0.02
C LEU A 47 -10.33 -13.37 -1.30
N MET A 48 -9.28 -13.88 -1.93
CA MET A 48 -8.82 -13.34 -3.20
C MET A 48 -9.89 -13.45 -4.27
N LYS A 49 -10.58 -14.59 -4.31
CA LYS A 49 -11.62 -14.81 -5.30
C LYS A 49 -12.77 -13.84 -5.08
N HIS A 50 -13.20 -13.68 -3.83
CA HIS A 50 -14.35 -12.82 -3.54
C HIS A 50 -14.02 -11.34 -3.68
N ALA A 51 -12.78 -10.93 -3.40
CA ALA A 51 -12.38 -9.55 -3.52
C ALA A 51 -11.90 -9.20 -4.93
N GLY A 52 -11.75 -10.20 -5.80
CA GLY A 52 -11.29 -9.96 -7.17
C GLY A 52 -9.85 -9.48 -7.20
N THR A 53 -9.00 -9.99 -6.32
CA THR A 53 -7.61 -9.57 -6.24
C THR A 53 -6.70 -10.79 -6.21
N THR A 54 -5.43 -10.57 -6.53
CA THR A 54 -4.43 -11.63 -6.49
C THR A 54 -3.44 -11.43 -5.36
N ALA A 55 -3.70 -10.50 -4.45
CA ALA A 55 -2.82 -10.24 -3.32
C ALA A 55 -3.64 -9.76 -2.13
N LEU A 56 -3.25 -10.18 -0.94
CA LEU A 56 -3.90 -9.76 0.30
C LEU A 56 -2.83 -9.34 1.29
N MET A 57 -3.14 -8.30 2.06
CA MET A 57 -2.31 -7.96 3.20
C MET A 57 -2.57 -8.96 4.30
N VAL A 58 -1.51 -9.38 4.96
CA VAL A 58 -1.58 -10.33 6.07
C VAL A 58 -1.37 -9.54 7.35
N VAL A 59 -2.26 -9.75 8.32
CA VAL A 59 -2.20 -9.05 9.60
C VAL A 59 -2.16 -10.06 10.74
N ASP A 60 -1.65 -9.62 11.88
CA ASP A 60 -1.71 -10.48 13.05
C ASP A 60 -3.10 -10.38 13.67
N ALA A 61 -3.48 -11.42 14.42
CA ALA A 61 -4.84 -11.51 14.95
C ALA A 61 -5.07 -10.61 16.14
N ARG A 62 -4.00 -10.18 16.81
CA ARG A 62 -4.14 -9.48 18.07
C ARG A 62 -4.29 -7.99 17.88
N ALA A 63 -3.41 -7.40 17.10
CA ALA A 63 -3.37 -5.96 16.95
C ALA A 63 -3.71 -5.51 15.53
N GLY A 64 -3.93 -6.46 14.61
CA GLY A 64 -4.21 -6.10 13.23
C GLY A 64 -3.03 -5.46 12.53
N GLN A 65 -1.82 -5.66 13.06
CA GLN A 65 -0.64 -5.09 12.44
C GLN A 65 -0.24 -5.88 11.21
N PRO A 66 0.21 -5.21 10.15
CA PRO A 66 0.61 -5.92 8.94
C PRO A 66 1.88 -6.72 9.17
N THR A 67 1.88 -7.96 8.71
CA THR A 67 3.03 -8.85 8.87
C THR A 67 3.58 -9.31 7.54
N GLY A 68 2.82 -9.19 6.46
CA GLY A 68 3.28 -9.62 5.15
C GLY A 68 2.24 -9.46 4.09
N ILE A 69 2.54 -10.00 2.93
CA ILE A 69 1.61 -10.05 1.79
C ILE A 69 1.60 -11.47 1.30
N ILE A 70 0.42 -11.99 0.99
CA ILE A 70 0.29 -13.28 0.35
C ILE A 70 -0.33 -13.07 -1.03
N THR A 71 0.29 -13.67 -2.05
CA THR A 71 -0.17 -13.50 -3.42
C THR A 71 -0.59 -14.83 -4.00
N ALA A 72 -1.32 -14.77 -5.11
CA ALA A 72 -1.69 -15.98 -5.82
C ALA A 72 -0.45 -16.75 -6.26
N ALA A 73 0.63 -16.04 -6.60
CA ALA A 73 1.88 -16.69 -6.97
C ALA A 73 2.49 -17.45 -5.79
N ASP A 74 2.40 -16.89 -4.59
CA ASP A 74 2.89 -17.57 -3.39
C ASP A 74 2.13 -18.88 -3.18
N ILE A 75 0.83 -18.84 -3.38
CA ILE A 75 -0.01 -20.02 -3.21
C ILE A 75 0.30 -21.05 -4.28
N ALA A 76 0.46 -20.61 -5.53
CA ALA A 76 0.81 -21.52 -6.61
C ALA A 76 2.14 -22.22 -6.34
N ARG A 77 3.10 -21.47 -5.80
CA ARG A 77 4.40 -22.03 -5.48
C ARG A 77 4.28 -23.07 -4.37
N ALA A 78 3.46 -22.77 -3.35
CA ALA A 78 3.26 -23.71 -2.25
C ALA A 78 2.62 -25.01 -2.75
N ILE A 79 1.66 -24.90 -3.66
CA ILE A 79 1.02 -26.09 -4.23
C ILE A 79 2.03 -26.88 -5.05
N ALA A 80 2.84 -26.20 -5.84
CA ALA A 80 3.86 -26.84 -6.65
C ALA A 80 4.89 -27.57 -5.77
N ASP A 81 5.10 -27.07 -4.56
CA ASP A 81 6.01 -27.70 -3.61
C ASP A 81 5.34 -28.82 -2.82
N GLY A 82 4.11 -29.15 -3.15
CA GLY A 82 3.43 -30.27 -2.53
C GLY A 82 2.67 -29.92 -1.25
N LYS A 83 2.49 -28.64 -0.94
CA LYS A 83 1.77 -28.28 0.26
C LYS A 83 0.28 -28.30 0.03
N ASP A 84 -0.46 -28.61 1.09
CA ASP A 84 -1.90 -28.62 1.04
C ASP A 84 -2.40 -27.28 1.60
N VAL A 85 -3.09 -26.51 0.78
CA VAL A 85 -3.57 -25.18 1.18
C VAL A 85 -4.57 -25.25 2.32
N ASN A 86 -5.18 -26.40 2.56
CA ASN A 86 -6.11 -26.57 3.67
C ASN A 86 -5.39 -26.80 5.00
N ASP A 87 -4.09 -27.08 4.95
CA ASP A 87 -3.32 -27.38 6.16
C ASP A 87 -2.25 -26.37 6.44
N VAL A 88 -1.75 -25.66 5.44
CA VAL A 88 -0.64 -24.76 5.63
C VAL A 88 -1.14 -23.39 6.05
N TRP A 89 -0.42 -22.77 6.99
CA TRP A 89 -0.78 -21.45 7.48
C TRP A 89 -0.36 -20.37 6.49
N VAL A 90 -1.10 -19.27 6.49
CA VAL A 90 -0.78 -18.13 5.65
C VAL A 90 0.66 -17.66 5.90
N ASP A 91 1.08 -17.59 7.17
CA ASP A 91 2.41 -17.05 7.48
C ASP A 91 3.53 -17.97 7.00
N ALA A 92 3.25 -19.22 6.70
CA ALA A 92 4.25 -20.12 6.15
C ALA A 92 4.41 -19.95 4.63
N VAL A 93 3.47 -19.27 3.99
CA VAL A 93 3.45 -19.12 2.54
C VAL A 93 3.69 -17.68 2.12
N MET A 94 3.33 -16.71 2.95
CA MET A 94 3.40 -15.29 2.64
C MET A 94 4.83 -14.83 2.49
N THR A 95 5.00 -13.66 1.89
CA THR A 95 6.26 -12.95 1.89
C THR A 95 6.22 -11.96 3.04
N THR A 96 7.22 -12.01 3.93
CA THR A 96 7.33 -11.05 4.99
C THR A 96 7.58 -9.68 4.39
N HIS A 97 6.92 -8.68 4.92
CA HIS A 97 6.89 -7.39 4.27
C HIS A 97 7.06 -6.29 5.32
N PRO A 98 7.96 -5.36 5.10
CA PRO A 98 8.07 -4.25 6.04
C PRO A 98 6.87 -3.34 5.88
N ALA A 99 6.44 -2.75 6.98
CA ALA A 99 5.40 -1.75 6.96
C ALA A 99 6.05 -0.38 7.11
N ILE A 100 5.40 0.64 6.56
CA ILE A 100 5.81 2.02 6.76
C ILE A 100 4.77 2.68 7.64
N ILE A 101 5.07 3.89 8.09
CA ILE A 101 4.13 4.66 8.90
C ILE A 101 3.79 5.93 8.15
N ALA A 102 2.80 6.64 8.64
CA ALA A 102 2.29 7.82 7.94
C ALA A 102 3.34 8.90 7.74
N THR A 103 4.35 8.95 8.62
CA THR A 103 5.40 9.96 8.52
C THR A 103 6.58 9.52 7.67
N THR A 104 6.58 8.30 7.13
CA THR A 104 7.63 7.87 6.21
C THR A 104 7.60 8.78 4.98
N SER A 105 8.76 9.21 4.51
CA SER A 105 8.80 10.07 3.34
C SER A 105 8.48 9.24 2.09
N ILE A 106 7.95 9.90 1.07
CA ILE A 106 7.64 9.22 -0.18
C ILE A 106 8.92 8.69 -0.81
N ARG A 107 10.01 9.44 -0.68
CA ARG A 107 11.28 8.98 -1.23
C ARG A 107 11.76 7.72 -0.52
N ASP A 108 11.63 7.66 0.80
CA ASP A 108 12.03 6.46 1.53
C ASP A 108 11.16 5.27 1.14
N ALA A 109 9.86 5.51 0.94
CA ALA A 109 8.99 4.45 0.48
C ALA A 109 9.41 3.95 -0.90
N ALA A 110 9.78 4.87 -1.79
CA ALA A 110 10.24 4.50 -3.12
C ALA A 110 11.51 3.66 -3.04
N GLU A 111 12.41 4.03 -2.15
CA GLU A 111 13.64 3.27 -2.00
C GLU A 111 13.37 1.86 -1.49
N MET A 112 12.46 1.71 -0.55
CA MET A 112 12.10 0.39 -0.06
C MET A 112 11.50 -0.46 -1.16
N MET A 113 10.63 0.15 -1.96
CA MET A 113 9.98 -0.59 -3.04
C MET A 113 10.97 -1.03 -4.10
N THR A 114 11.90 -0.16 -4.46
CA THR A 114 12.85 -0.50 -5.52
C THR A 114 13.94 -1.44 -5.02
N THR A 115 14.41 -1.26 -3.81
CA THR A 115 15.48 -2.09 -3.26
C THR A 115 14.99 -3.52 -3.03
N ARG A 116 13.75 -3.67 -2.60
CA ARG A 116 13.22 -4.98 -2.26
C ARG A 116 12.23 -5.52 -3.27
N HIS A 117 11.98 -4.76 -4.34
CA HIS A 117 11.08 -5.16 -5.43
C HIS A 117 9.64 -5.36 -4.95
N PHE A 118 9.20 -4.51 -4.03
CA PHE A 118 7.81 -4.52 -3.58
C PHE A 118 7.00 -3.55 -4.42
N ARG A 119 5.78 -3.92 -4.75
CA ARG A 119 4.88 -3.05 -5.51
C ARG A 119 3.89 -2.35 -4.60
N HIS A 120 3.76 -2.80 -3.37
CA HIS A 120 2.84 -2.24 -2.39
C HIS A 120 3.53 -2.22 -1.05
N LEU A 121 3.20 -1.24 -0.23
CA LEU A 121 3.70 -1.20 1.14
C LEU A 121 2.52 -0.96 2.07
N PRO A 122 2.38 -1.77 3.10
CA PRO A 122 1.35 -1.51 4.10
C PRO A 122 1.75 -0.34 4.98
N VAL A 123 0.78 0.45 5.38
CA VAL A 123 0.98 1.57 6.28
C VAL A 123 0.40 1.19 7.63
N ALA A 124 1.25 1.17 8.65
CA ALA A 124 0.85 0.76 9.97
C ALA A 124 0.58 1.98 10.85
N GLY A 125 -0.45 1.88 11.67
CA GLY A 125 -0.75 2.87 12.70
C GLY A 125 -0.75 2.18 14.05
N GLU A 126 -1.10 2.92 15.08
CA GLU A 126 -1.08 2.35 16.41
C GLU A 126 -2.11 1.24 16.56
N ALA A 127 -3.23 1.38 15.90
CA ALA A 127 -4.31 0.43 16.02
C ALA A 127 -4.27 -0.67 14.94
N GLY A 128 -3.23 -0.70 14.13
CA GLY A 128 -3.10 -1.73 13.10
C GLY A 128 -2.89 -1.16 11.72
N LEU A 129 -3.21 -1.94 10.72
CA LEU A 129 -3.07 -1.55 9.32
C LEU A 129 -4.05 -0.41 9.01
N VAL A 130 -3.54 0.70 8.51
CA VAL A 130 -4.39 1.85 8.19
C VAL A 130 -4.52 2.10 6.69
N GLY A 131 -3.64 1.55 5.89
CA GLY A 131 -3.75 1.73 4.46
C GLY A 131 -2.65 1.01 3.72
N VAL A 132 -2.64 1.17 2.40
CA VAL A 132 -1.66 0.55 1.52
C VAL A 132 -1.25 1.58 0.49
N VAL A 133 0.03 1.63 0.17
CA VAL A 133 0.57 2.54 -0.83
C VAL A 133 1.06 1.72 -2.01
N ASP A 134 0.67 2.12 -3.21
CA ASP A 134 1.05 1.44 -4.44
C ASP A 134 2.22 2.15 -5.09
N ILE A 135 3.11 1.39 -5.70
CA ILE A 135 4.29 1.94 -6.36
C ILE A 135 3.93 2.94 -7.44
N THR A 136 2.82 2.75 -8.13
CA THR A 136 2.38 3.68 -9.17
C THR A 136 2.09 5.05 -8.58
N ASP A 137 1.43 5.09 -7.42
CA ASP A 137 1.11 6.35 -6.79
C ASP A 137 2.36 7.03 -6.25
N VAL A 138 3.31 6.26 -5.75
CA VAL A 138 4.58 6.80 -5.28
C VAL A 138 5.35 7.42 -6.44
N CYS A 139 5.42 6.71 -7.57
CA CYS A 139 6.13 7.22 -8.74
C CYS A 139 5.50 8.51 -9.24
N ARG A 140 4.16 8.53 -9.29
CA ARG A 140 3.47 9.72 -9.77
C ARG A 140 3.76 10.92 -8.86
N ALA A 141 3.75 10.70 -7.55
CA ALA A 141 4.01 11.78 -6.62
C ALA A 141 5.43 12.32 -6.78
N LEU A 142 6.41 11.44 -7.02
CA LEU A 142 7.78 11.88 -7.21
C LEU A 142 7.96 12.61 -8.52
N ILE A 143 7.29 12.16 -9.56
CA ILE A 143 7.33 12.84 -10.85
C ILE A 143 6.73 14.24 -10.72
N ASP A 144 5.58 14.35 -10.07
CA ASP A 144 4.92 15.64 -9.90
C ASP A 144 5.79 16.58 -9.08
N ALA A 145 6.44 16.08 -8.05
CA ALA A 145 7.32 16.91 -7.25
C ALA A 145 8.54 17.35 -8.05
N GLY A 146 9.04 16.48 -8.90
CA GLY A 146 10.20 16.79 -9.71
C GLY A 146 9.94 17.82 -10.76
N GLU A 147 8.69 17.93 -11.19
CA GLU A 147 8.36 18.91 -12.17
C GLU A 147 8.21 20.25 -11.63
N GLY A 148 8.08 20.34 -10.38
CA GLY A 148 7.79 21.55 -9.74
C GLY A 148 8.82 22.49 -9.67
#